data_b2f9744f9d8cf9a843b58161dab8a018
#
_entry.id   b2f9744f9d8cf9a843b58161dab8a018
#
_cell.length_a   1.000
_cell.length_b   1.000
_cell.length_c   1.000
_cell.angle_alpha   90.00
_cell.angle_beta   90.00
_cell.angle_gamma   90.00
#
_symmetry.space_group_name_H-M   'P 1'
#
loop_
_entity.id
_entity.type
_entity.pdbx_description
1 polymer ?
#
loop_
_entity_poly.entity_id
_entity_poly.type
_entity_poly.pdbx_seq_one_letter_code
_entity_poly.pdbx_strand_id
1 'polypeptide(L)'
;MITADKLTCSVCKQVLPAEQFYVVRNRKNGKCDSNGITRSCRCKDCQIKDYLKLDPRKKLLYAARKRAKQNGLECTITVEDIVIPELCPALGIKLEARIGAGRQNREDIGSSPSLDRIDNSKGYIPGNVAVISLRANMIKTNATAAELKAVAAYIDAN
;
A
#
# COMPACT_ATOMS: atom_id res chain seq x y z
N MET A 1 -17.36 -3.34 35.12
CA MET A 1 -17.40 -3.80 33.70
C MET A 1 -17.32 -2.57 32.82
N ILE A 2 -16.22 -2.39 32.09
CA ILE A 2 -16.06 -1.27 31.13
C ILE A 2 -16.94 -1.61 29.95
N THR A 3 -18.06 -0.91 29.78
CA THR A 3 -18.91 -1.05 28.59
C THR A 3 -18.11 -0.55 27.41
N ALA A 4 -17.72 -1.46 26.48
CA ALA A 4 -17.00 -1.10 25.28
C ALA A 4 -17.82 -0.05 24.50
N ASP A 5 -17.21 1.09 24.23
CA ASP A 5 -17.83 2.14 23.42
C ASP A 5 -18.33 1.61 22.09
N LYS A 6 -19.56 1.93 21.76
CA LYS A 6 -20.19 1.55 20.49
C LYS A 6 -20.42 2.78 19.61
N LEU A 7 -20.10 2.65 18.34
CA LEU A 7 -20.32 3.70 17.33
C LEU A 7 -21.18 3.15 16.20
N THR A 8 -22.03 4.01 15.63
CA THR A 8 -22.84 3.64 14.45
C THR A 8 -22.10 3.99 13.18
N CYS A 9 -21.89 3.00 12.30
CA CYS A 9 -21.30 3.20 10.99
C CYS A 9 -22.25 4.01 10.09
N SER A 10 -21.73 5.07 9.45
CA SER A 10 -22.53 5.93 8.56
C SER A 10 -22.95 5.22 7.25
N VAL A 11 -22.29 4.12 6.88
CA VAL A 11 -22.53 3.37 5.63
C VAL A 11 -23.46 2.17 5.88
N CYS A 12 -23.03 1.18 6.68
CA CYS A 12 -23.82 -0.03 6.93
C CYS A 12 -24.87 0.13 8.06
N LYS A 13 -24.88 1.28 8.76
CA LYS A 13 -25.79 1.60 9.87
C LYS A 13 -25.68 0.69 11.10
N GLN A 14 -24.75 -0.25 11.09
CA GLN A 14 -24.52 -1.14 12.23
C GLN A 14 -23.89 -0.40 13.41
N VAL A 15 -24.30 -0.79 14.63
CA VAL A 15 -23.71 -0.34 15.89
C VAL A 15 -22.62 -1.33 16.27
N LEU A 16 -21.37 -0.88 16.21
CA LEU A 16 -20.18 -1.71 16.36
C LEU A 16 -19.26 -1.17 17.46
N PRO A 17 -18.42 -2.02 18.09
CA PRO A 17 -17.39 -1.58 19.01
C PRO A 17 -16.48 -0.49 18.37
N ALA A 18 -16.02 0.46 19.17
CA ALA A 18 -15.20 1.59 18.69
C ALA A 18 -13.91 1.13 18.00
N GLU A 19 -13.37 -0.04 18.40
CA GLU A 19 -12.18 -0.65 17.79
C GLU A 19 -12.39 -1.05 16.33
N GLN A 20 -13.65 -1.21 15.90
CA GLN A 20 -13.98 -1.46 14.49
C GLN A 20 -13.93 -0.20 13.61
N PHE A 21 -13.48 0.93 14.17
CA PHE A 21 -13.31 2.19 13.46
C PHE A 21 -11.86 2.65 13.57
N TYR A 22 -11.29 3.16 12.46
CA TYR A 22 -9.94 3.73 12.48
C TYR A 22 -9.89 5.02 13.29
N VAL A 23 -8.83 5.21 14.07
CA VAL A 23 -8.52 6.49 14.71
C VAL A 23 -8.15 7.50 13.63
N VAL A 24 -8.71 8.70 13.69
CA VAL A 24 -8.46 9.78 12.74
C VAL A 24 -8.03 11.05 13.47
N ARG A 25 -7.08 11.79 12.88
CA ARG A 25 -6.58 13.04 13.47
C ARG A 25 -7.50 14.24 13.25
N ASN A 26 -8.37 14.15 12.25
CA ASN A 26 -9.25 15.24 11.86
C ASN A 26 -10.66 15.04 12.40
N ARG A 27 -11.11 15.93 13.29
CA ARG A 27 -12.44 15.88 13.91
C ARG A 27 -13.60 16.14 12.94
N LYS A 28 -13.36 16.79 11.80
CA LYS A 28 -14.44 17.13 10.82
C LYS A 28 -15.17 15.90 10.27
N ASN A 29 -14.48 14.75 10.19
CA ASN A 29 -15.03 13.50 9.62
C ASN A 29 -15.05 12.34 10.63
N GLY A 30 -14.96 12.62 11.93
CA GLY A 30 -14.90 11.62 12.99
C GLY A 30 -15.94 11.80 14.07
N LYS A 31 -16.21 10.72 14.80
CA LYS A 31 -16.97 10.71 16.04
C LYS A 31 -15.99 10.52 17.21
N CYS A 32 -16.17 11.29 18.28
CA CYS A 32 -15.39 11.14 19.49
C CYS A 32 -15.98 9.97 20.30
N ASP A 33 -15.14 9.04 20.77
CA ASP A 33 -15.52 8.02 21.74
C ASP A 33 -15.45 8.55 23.18
N SER A 34 -15.87 7.79 24.18
CA SER A 34 -15.89 8.22 25.59
C SER A 34 -14.50 8.55 26.13
N ASN A 35 -13.44 8.01 25.51
CA ASN A 35 -12.05 8.27 25.88
C ASN A 35 -11.47 9.51 25.16
N GLY A 36 -12.30 10.30 24.48
CA GLY A 36 -11.85 11.47 23.72
C GLY A 36 -11.09 11.16 22.41
N ILE A 37 -11.05 9.89 21.99
CA ILE A 37 -10.38 9.47 20.76
C ILE A 37 -11.31 9.69 19.57
N THR A 38 -10.88 10.46 18.60
CA THR A 38 -11.66 10.67 17.38
C THR A 38 -11.49 9.50 16.41
N ARG A 39 -12.62 8.87 16.06
CA ARG A 39 -12.68 7.72 15.17
C ARG A 39 -13.44 8.06 13.88
N SER A 40 -13.10 7.34 12.80
CA SER A 40 -13.82 7.47 11.53
C SER A 40 -15.33 7.24 11.71
N CYS A 41 -16.15 7.95 10.93
CA CYS A 41 -17.60 7.70 10.90
C CYS A 41 -17.99 6.39 10.18
N ARG A 42 -17.03 5.74 9.49
CA ARG A 42 -17.21 4.50 8.74
C ARG A 42 -16.43 3.37 9.40
N CYS A 43 -17.04 2.19 9.56
CA CYS A 43 -16.33 1.02 10.09
C CYS A 43 -15.24 0.53 9.13
N LYS A 44 -14.29 -0.23 9.68
CA LYS A 44 -13.15 -0.79 8.93
C LYS A 44 -13.61 -1.61 7.74
N ASP A 45 -14.62 -2.47 7.91
CA ASP A 45 -15.13 -3.33 6.83
C ASP A 45 -15.70 -2.54 5.67
N CYS A 46 -16.48 -1.48 5.93
CA CYS A 46 -16.99 -0.62 4.87
C CYS A 46 -15.86 0.12 4.14
N GLN A 47 -14.83 0.57 4.86
CA GLN A 47 -13.66 1.22 4.22
C GLN A 47 -12.85 0.22 3.40
N ILE A 48 -12.65 -1.00 3.90
CA ILE A 48 -11.99 -2.07 3.16
C ILE A 48 -12.78 -2.42 1.89
N LYS A 49 -14.10 -2.64 2.00
CA LYS A 49 -14.93 -2.94 0.82
C LYS A 49 -14.83 -1.89 -0.27
N ASP A 50 -14.81 -0.62 0.08
CA ASP A 50 -14.64 0.45 -0.92
C ASP A 50 -13.23 0.51 -1.49
N TYR A 51 -12.21 0.31 -0.65
CA TYR A 51 -10.83 0.21 -1.12
C TYR A 51 -10.64 -0.94 -2.11
N LEU A 52 -11.33 -2.08 -1.90
CA LEU A 52 -11.27 -3.24 -2.79
C LEU A 52 -11.82 -2.93 -4.19
N LYS A 53 -12.86 -2.11 -4.27
CA LYS A 53 -13.48 -1.70 -5.54
C LYS A 53 -12.64 -0.71 -6.35
N LEU A 54 -11.62 -0.09 -5.75
CA LEU A 54 -10.75 0.84 -6.47
C LEU A 54 -9.92 0.11 -7.53
N ASP A 55 -9.78 0.72 -8.70
CA ASP A 55 -8.80 0.32 -9.71
C ASP A 55 -7.42 0.11 -9.07
N PRO A 56 -6.77 -1.05 -9.28
CA PRO A 56 -5.44 -1.33 -8.73
C PRO A 56 -4.40 -0.24 -9.05
N ARG A 57 -4.46 0.37 -10.23
CA ARG A 57 -3.58 1.47 -10.64
C ARG A 57 -3.77 2.71 -9.76
N LYS A 58 -5.01 3.04 -9.39
CA LYS A 58 -5.30 4.13 -8.45
C LYS A 58 -4.70 3.87 -7.07
N LYS A 59 -4.70 2.63 -6.62
CA LYS A 59 -4.06 2.23 -5.35
C LYS A 59 -2.55 2.45 -5.40
N LEU A 60 -1.91 2.04 -6.50
CA LEU A 60 -0.48 2.23 -6.73
C LEU A 60 -0.12 3.73 -6.78
N LEU A 61 -0.91 4.52 -7.52
CA LEU A 61 -0.72 5.97 -7.61
C LEU A 61 -0.85 6.66 -6.24
N TYR A 62 -1.87 6.29 -5.46
CA TYR A 62 -2.04 6.84 -4.12
C TYR A 62 -0.85 6.52 -3.21
N ALA A 63 -0.37 5.27 -3.25
CA ALA A 63 0.80 4.86 -2.48
C ALA A 63 2.08 5.59 -2.93
N ALA A 64 2.26 5.82 -4.24
CA ALA A 64 3.37 6.57 -4.79
C ALA A 64 3.35 8.04 -4.33
N ARG A 65 2.20 8.72 -4.42
CA ARG A 65 2.02 10.09 -3.95
C ARG A 65 2.33 10.24 -2.46
N LYS A 66 1.89 9.27 -1.65
CA LYS A 66 2.18 9.26 -0.21
C LYS A 66 3.68 9.13 0.05
N ARG A 67 4.37 8.19 -0.62
CA ARG A 67 5.83 8.00 -0.49
C ARG A 67 6.61 9.21 -1.00
N ALA A 68 6.21 9.78 -2.13
CA ALA A 68 6.82 10.98 -2.69
C ALA A 68 6.76 12.14 -1.69
N LYS A 69 5.57 12.39 -1.11
CA LYS A 69 5.40 13.43 -0.09
C LYS A 69 6.26 13.19 1.16
N GLN A 70 6.40 11.94 1.60
CA GLN A 70 7.21 11.59 2.77
C GLN A 70 8.70 11.79 2.55
N ASN A 71 9.17 11.59 1.30
CA ASN A 71 10.59 11.63 0.94
C ASN A 71 10.99 12.91 0.19
N GLY A 72 10.08 13.90 0.07
CA GLY A 72 10.36 15.15 -0.66
C GLY A 72 10.61 14.96 -2.15
N LEU A 73 9.99 13.93 -2.76
CA LEU A 73 10.16 13.60 -4.18
C LEU A 73 9.04 14.17 -5.03
N GLU A 74 9.36 14.49 -6.27
CA GLU A 74 8.38 14.83 -7.29
C GLU A 74 7.45 13.65 -7.61
N CYS A 75 6.16 13.92 -7.89
CA CYS A 75 5.20 12.91 -8.31
C CYS A 75 4.20 13.55 -9.30
N THR A 76 4.51 13.43 -10.58
CA THR A 76 3.71 13.99 -11.69
C THR A 76 2.96 12.92 -12.50
N ILE A 77 3.17 11.62 -12.18
CA ILE A 77 2.46 10.53 -12.85
C ILE A 77 0.95 10.60 -12.62
N THR A 78 0.23 10.08 -13.61
CA THR A 78 -1.21 9.85 -13.61
C THR A 78 -1.53 8.34 -13.59
N VAL A 79 -2.79 7.96 -13.64
CA VAL A 79 -3.20 6.53 -13.70
C VAL A 79 -2.81 5.90 -15.03
N GLU A 80 -2.77 6.69 -16.08
CA GLU A 80 -2.45 6.29 -17.45
C GLU A 80 -0.98 5.86 -17.60
N ASP A 81 -0.09 6.43 -16.78
CA ASP A 81 1.33 6.05 -16.74
C ASP A 81 1.59 4.70 -16.05
N ILE A 82 0.56 4.11 -15.42
CA ILE A 82 0.70 2.88 -14.65
C ILE A 82 0.12 1.71 -15.43
N VAL A 83 0.99 0.89 -15.99
CA VAL A 83 0.64 -0.38 -16.65
C VAL A 83 1.00 -1.52 -15.71
N ILE A 84 0.01 -2.37 -15.37
CA ILE A 84 0.21 -3.57 -14.55
C ILE A 84 0.35 -4.75 -15.50
N PRO A 85 1.55 -5.32 -15.68
CA PRO A 85 1.74 -6.50 -16.52
C PRO A 85 1.19 -7.75 -15.85
N GLU A 86 0.93 -8.80 -16.60
CA GLU A 86 0.51 -10.10 -16.04
C GLU A 86 1.65 -10.74 -15.23
N LEU A 87 2.87 -10.68 -15.75
CA LEU A 87 4.06 -11.20 -15.09
C LEU A 87 4.98 -10.08 -14.64
N CYS A 88 5.62 -10.27 -13.49
CA CYS A 88 6.65 -9.35 -13.01
C CYS A 88 7.84 -9.33 -13.97
N PRO A 89 8.20 -8.18 -14.58
CA PRO A 89 9.31 -8.14 -15.54
C PRO A 89 10.69 -8.44 -14.92
N ALA A 90 10.81 -8.36 -13.59
CA ALA A 90 12.06 -8.64 -12.91
C ALA A 90 12.21 -10.11 -12.44
N LEU A 91 11.12 -10.77 -12.04
CA LEU A 91 11.18 -12.12 -11.47
C LEU A 91 10.36 -13.16 -12.26
N GLY A 92 9.64 -12.77 -13.32
CA GLY A 92 8.80 -13.67 -14.12
C GLY A 92 7.58 -14.26 -13.40
N ILE A 93 7.33 -13.89 -12.15
CA ILE A 93 6.19 -14.41 -11.36
C ILE A 93 4.91 -13.65 -11.71
N LYS A 94 3.76 -14.34 -11.65
CA LYS A 94 2.45 -13.73 -11.87
C LYS A 94 2.17 -12.65 -10.83
N LEU A 95 1.69 -11.49 -11.27
CA LEU A 95 1.30 -10.39 -10.40
C LEU A 95 -0.16 -10.58 -9.93
N GLU A 96 -0.33 -10.78 -8.64
CA GLU A 96 -1.65 -10.96 -8.03
C GLU A 96 -1.82 -10.00 -6.85
N ALA A 97 -2.83 -9.13 -6.92
CA ALA A 97 -3.18 -8.28 -5.79
C ALA A 97 -3.88 -9.13 -4.71
N ARG A 98 -3.14 -9.58 -3.71
CA ARG A 98 -3.72 -10.27 -2.55
C ARG A 98 -4.19 -9.25 -1.52
N ILE A 99 -5.48 -9.35 -1.19
CA ILE A 99 -6.19 -8.46 -0.28
C ILE A 99 -6.34 -9.17 1.06
N GLY A 100 -5.97 -8.46 2.14
CA GLY A 100 -6.22 -8.94 3.51
C GLY A 100 -5.14 -9.84 4.10
N ALA A 101 -4.10 -10.21 3.38
CA ALA A 101 -2.90 -10.77 3.99
C ALA A 101 -2.22 -9.66 4.82
N GLY A 102 -2.42 -9.67 6.13
CA GLY A 102 -1.68 -8.80 7.04
C GLY A 102 -0.18 -8.99 6.82
N ARG A 103 0.63 -8.05 7.31
CA ARG A 103 2.12 -8.07 7.23
C ARG A 103 2.79 -9.40 7.69
N GLN A 104 2.01 -10.36 8.17
CA GLN A 104 2.47 -11.59 8.80
C GLN A 104 2.91 -12.68 7.80
N ASN A 105 2.42 -12.67 6.56
CA ASN A 105 2.84 -13.64 5.53
C ASN A 105 3.59 -12.94 4.39
N ARG A 106 4.90 -12.74 4.57
CA ARG A 106 5.77 -12.11 3.55
C ARG A 106 5.82 -12.89 2.24
N GLU A 107 5.68 -14.21 2.28
CA GLU A 107 5.67 -15.08 1.09
C GLU A 107 4.42 -14.83 0.24
N ASP A 108 3.27 -14.67 0.88
CA ASP A 108 1.99 -14.43 0.19
C ASP A 108 1.85 -13.02 -0.42
N ILE A 109 2.57 -12.03 0.12
CA ILE A 109 2.50 -10.64 -0.36
C ILE A 109 3.47 -10.40 -1.52
N GLY A 110 4.44 -11.29 -1.71
CA GLY A 110 5.56 -11.11 -2.65
C GLY A 110 5.11 -10.89 -4.09
N SER A 111 4.01 -11.51 -4.52
CA SER A 111 3.45 -11.38 -5.87
C SER A 111 2.61 -10.11 -6.09
N SER A 112 2.33 -9.33 -5.05
CA SER A 112 1.51 -8.12 -5.19
C SER A 112 2.18 -7.06 -6.08
N PRO A 113 1.42 -6.40 -6.97
CA PRO A 113 1.94 -5.29 -7.77
C PRO A 113 2.48 -4.17 -6.88
N SER A 114 3.66 -3.67 -7.21
CA SER A 114 4.32 -2.56 -6.55
C SER A 114 4.89 -1.60 -7.58
N LEU A 115 4.64 -0.30 -7.41
CA LEU A 115 5.20 0.72 -8.27
C LEU A 115 6.64 1.02 -7.85
N ASP A 116 7.56 0.73 -8.74
CA ASP A 116 8.99 0.97 -8.63
C ASP A 116 9.39 2.24 -9.40
N ARG A 117 10.48 2.87 -8.99
CA ARG A 117 11.18 3.89 -9.76
C ARG A 117 12.37 3.25 -10.47
N ILE A 118 12.44 3.36 -11.81
CA ILE A 118 13.52 2.79 -12.61
C ILE A 118 14.85 3.39 -12.16
N ASP A 119 14.91 4.71 -12.08
CA ASP A 119 16.02 5.51 -11.56
C ASP A 119 15.64 6.07 -10.18
N ASN A 120 16.30 5.59 -9.13
CA ASN A 120 16.04 6.00 -7.75
C ASN A 120 16.43 7.45 -7.43
N SER A 121 17.27 8.09 -8.28
CA SER A 121 17.64 9.50 -8.12
C SER A 121 16.51 10.46 -8.51
N LYS A 122 15.55 9.99 -9.31
CA LYS A 122 14.39 10.75 -9.79
C LYS A 122 13.14 10.45 -8.99
N GLY A 123 12.12 11.29 -9.13
CA GLY A 123 10.80 11.09 -8.56
C GLY A 123 9.92 10.10 -9.35
N TYR A 124 8.64 10.09 -9.01
CA TYR A 124 7.61 9.36 -9.76
C TYR A 124 7.15 10.23 -10.93
N ILE A 125 7.90 10.20 -12.03
CA ILE A 125 7.65 10.96 -13.24
C ILE A 125 7.36 10.02 -14.42
N PRO A 126 6.65 10.46 -15.47
CA PRO A 126 6.42 9.66 -16.67
C PRO A 126 7.73 9.10 -17.23
N GLY A 127 7.73 7.83 -17.61
CA GLY A 127 8.92 7.11 -18.10
C GLY A 127 9.89 6.63 -17.02
N ASN A 128 9.74 7.05 -15.75
CA ASN A 128 10.58 6.58 -14.64
C ASN A 128 9.86 5.61 -13.69
N VAL A 129 8.73 5.06 -14.07
CA VAL A 129 7.98 4.12 -13.24
C VAL A 129 7.73 2.81 -13.96
N ALA A 130 7.79 1.72 -13.21
CA ALA A 130 7.41 0.38 -13.68
C ALA A 130 6.65 -0.36 -12.58
N VAL A 131 5.75 -1.26 -12.95
CA VAL A 131 5.10 -2.14 -11.99
C VAL A 131 5.83 -3.47 -11.97
N ILE A 132 6.38 -3.80 -10.81
CA ILE A 132 7.05 -5.06 -10.52
C ILE A 132 6.40 -5.72 -9.32
N SER A 133 6.76 -6.95 -8.99
CA SER A 133 6.30 -7.59 -7.77
C SER A 133 6.85 -6.89 -6.53
N LEU A 134 6.10 -6.90 -5.44
CA LEU A 134 6.60 -6.36 -4.16
C LEU A 134 7.90 -7.06 -3.74
N ARG A 135 8.05 -8.37 -4.02
CA ARG A 135 9.28 -9.12 -3.76
C ARG A 135 10.47 -8.53 -4.52
N ALA A 136 10.31 -8.31 -5.84
CA ALA A 136 11.36 -7.70 -6.65
C ALA A 136 11.73 -6.31 -6.15
N ASN A 137 10.73 -5.50 -5.81
CA ASN A 137 10.94 -4.15 -5.31
C ASN A 137 11.65 -4.13 -3.94
N MET A 138 11.36 -5.11 -3.08
CA MET A 138 12.07 -5.30 -1.81
C MET A 138 13.51 -5.76 -1.99
N ILE A 139 13.80 -6.59 -3.00
CA ILE A 139 15.17 -7.00 -3.34
C ILE A 139 15.96 -5.84 -3.92
N LYS A 140 15.35 -5.12 -4.87
CA LYS A 140 15.99 -3.97 -5.52
C LYS A 140 16.26 -2.83 -4.54
N THR A 141 15.26 -2.43 -3.73
CA THR A 141 15.31 -1.25 -2.86
C THR A 141 16.00 -0.04 -3.53
N ASN A 142 17.18 0.35 -3.08
CA ASN A 142 18.03 1.39 -3.65
C ASN A 142 19.38 0.83 -4.15
N ALA A 143 19.51 -0.49 -4.22
CA ALA A 143 20.75 -1.14 -4.64
C ALA A 143 21.05 -0.89 -6.13
N THR A 144 22.32 -0.74 -6.44
CA THR A 144 22.82 -0.70 -7.81
C THR A 144 22.85 -2.11 -8.41
N ALA A 145 22.91 -2.20 -9.74
CA ALA A 145 23.06 -3.49 -10.41
C ALA A 145 24.38 -4.20 -10.02
N ALA A 146 25.44 -3.45 -9.74
CA ALA A 146 26.72 -4.00 -9.29
C ALA A 146 26.59 -4.64 -7.88
N GLU A 147 25.93 -3.95 -6.95
CA GLU A 147 25.68 -4.48 -5.59
C GLU A 147 24.81 -5.74 -5.64
N LEU A 148 23.75 -5.76 -6.45
CA LEU A 148 22.89 -6.94 -6.58
C LEU A 148 23.64 -8.13 -7.17
N LYS A 149 24.53 -7.91 -8.15
CA LYS A 149 25.39 -8.96 -8.71
C LYS A 149 26.39 -9.50 -7.67
N ALA A 150 26.99 -8.62 -6.89
CA ALA A 150 27.92 -9.02 -5.83
C ALA A 150 27.22 -9.86 -4.74
N VAL A 151 26.02 -9.45 -4.33
CA VAL A 151 25.20 -10.21 -3.37
C VAL A 151 24.80 -11.58 -3.95
N ALA A 152 24.39 -11.63 -5.22
CA ALA A 152 24.07 -12.90 -5.88
C ALA A 152 25.28 -13.83 -5.92
N ALA A 153 26.45 -13.36 -6.32
CA ALA A 153 27.69 -14.13 -6.33
C ALA A 153 28.07 -14.65 -4.93
N TYR A 154 27.86 -13.84 -3.89
CA TYR A 154 28.08 -14.26 -2.49
C TYR A 154 27.12 -15.41 -2.09
N ILE A 155 25.84 -15.33 -2.47
CA ILE A 155 24.84 -16.36 -2.17
C ILE A 155 25.19 -17.67 -2.90
N ASP A 156 25.61 -17.57 -4.17
CA ASP A 156 25.96 -18.75 -4.99
C ASP A 156 27.23 -19.46 -4.50
N ALA A 157 28.10 -18.76 -3.77
CA ALA A 157 29.35 -19.30 -3.23
C ALA A 157 29.22 -19.95 -1.84
N ASN A 158 28.07 -19.82 -1.16
CA ASN A 158 27.80 -20.33 0.19
C ASN A 158 26.54 -21.18 0.27
#